data_56995cdb38567ea7ebf96c044fad63b1
#
_entry.id   56995cdb38567ea7ebf96c044fad63b1
#
_cell.length_a   1.000
_cell.length_b   1.000
_cell.length_c   1.000
_cell.angle_alpha   90.00
_cell.angle_beta   90.00
_cell.angle_gamma   90.00
#
_symmetry.space_group_name_H-M   'P 1'
#
loop_
_entity.id
_entity.type
_entity.pdbx_description
1 polymer ?
#
loop_
_entity_poly.entity_id
_entity_poly.type
_entity_poly.pdbx_seq_one_letter_code
_entity_poly.pdbx_strand_id
1 'polypeptide(L)'
;MTDFVSTWNKDSFLTYPVGPLGLIAMPGTEEMGVKVNSWLKKWQDHTEESMPGDMSTTPGAERQDFLIDVTCPRFGNGEGKGMIKESIRGYDMYILCDPGAYNVEYKMFGQTIPMSPDEHFANLKRIIAAMGGKAKR
;
A
#
# COMPACT_ATOMS: atom_id res chain seq x y z
N MET A 1 -11.99 -27.08 -3.34
CA MET A 1 -11.30 -25.78 -3.25
C MET A 1 -10.27 -25.80 -4.34
N THR A 2 -10.67 -25.34 -5.52
CA THR A 2 -9.89 -25.47 -6.76
C THR A 2 -8.73 -24.49 -6.73
N ASP A 3 -7.53 -25.01 -6.92
CA ASP A 3 -6.26 -24.28 -6.92
C ASP A 3 -6.27 -23.12 -7.91
N PHE A 4 -6.51 -21.92 -7.40
CA PHE A 4 -6.44 -20.67 -8.16
C PHE A 4 -5.01 -20.38 -8.67
N VAL A 5 -4.02 -21.09 -8.17
CA VAL A 5 -2.59 -20.92 -8.48
C VAL A 5 -2.15 -21.63 -9.77
N SER A 6 -2.92 -22.58 -10.28
CA SER A 6 -2.51 -23.41 -11.43
C SER A 6 -2.69 -22.77 -12.81
N THR A 7 -3.31 -21.59 -12.89
CA THR A 7 -3.61 -20.93 -14.17
C THR A 7 -2.64 -19.81 -14.55
N TRP A 8 -1.62 -19.55 -13.73
CA TRP A 8 -0.59 -18.58 -14.11
C TRP A 8 0.38 -19.21 -15.12
N ASN A 9 0.22 -18.82 -16.36
CA ASN A 9 1.06 -19.28 -17.45
C ASN A 9 2.49 -18.77 -17.21
N LYS A 10 3.47 -19.69 -17.07
CA LYS A 10 4.89 -19.38 -16.84
C LYS A 10 5.53 -18.55 -17.94
N ASP A 11 4.86 -18.38 -19.08
CA ASP A 11 5.39 -17.69 -20.27
C ASP A 11 4.85 -16.26 -20.44
N SER A 12 4.11 -15.72 -19.48
CA SER A 12 3.65 -14.34 -19.60
C SER A 12 4.72 -13.34 -19.16
N PHE A 13 5.07 -12.41 -20.02
CA PHE A 13 5.95 -11.26 -19.77
C PHE A 13 5.53 -10.38 -18.57
N LEU A 14 4.40 -10.71 -17.93
CA LEU A 14 3.85 -10.03 -16.76
C LEU A 14 4.36 -10.59 -15.42
N THR A 15 5.18 -11.63 -15.42
CA THR A 15 5.68 -12.31 -14.23
C THR A 15 6.87 -11.62 -13.56
N TYR A 16 7.52 -10.70 -14.24
CA TYR A 16 8.65 -9.98 -13.63
C TYR A 16 8.12 -8.72 -12.88
N PRO A 17 8.43 -8.59 -11.59
CA PRO A 17 8.06 -7.40 -10.83
C PRO A 17 8.74 -6.17 -11.41
N VAL A 18 7.95 -5.11 -11.57
CA VAL A 18 8.40 -3.83 -12.15
C VAL A 18 9.33 -3.10 -11.18
N GLY A 19 9.17 -3.36 -9.89
CA GLY A 19 9.93 -2.80 -8.79
C GLY A 19 9.50 -3.41 -7.46
N PRO A 20 10.12 -3.02 -6.35
CA PRO A 20 9.67 -3.44 -5.02
C PRO A 20 8.19 -3.11 -4.83
N LEU A 21 7.43 -4.06 -4.27
CA LEU A 21 6.03 -3.85 -3.94
C LEU A 21 5.90 -2.96 -2.71
N GLY A 22 5.03 -1.97 -2.75
CA GLY A 22 4.64 -1.17 -1.61
C GLY A 22 3.13 -1.13 -1.45
N LEU A 23 2.65 -1.33 -0.23
CA LEU A 23 1.24 -1.33 0.12
C LEU A 23 0.96 -0.22 1.13
N ILE A 24 0.08 0.70 0.78
CA ILE A 24 -0.43 1.72 1.68
C ILE A 24 -1.84 1.33 2.13
N ALA A 25 -2.06 1.28 3.44
CA ALA A 25 -3.39 1.19 4.02
C ALA A 25 -3.81 2.57 4.54
N MET A 26 -4.81 3.17 3.88
CA MET A 26 -5.40 4.44 4.33
C MET A 26 -6.22 4.23 5.61
N PRO A 27 -6.48 5.30 6.39
CA PRO A 27 -7.32 5.22 7.57
C PRO A 27 -8.66 4.52 7.30
N GLY A 28 -8.99 3.53 8.14
CA GLY A 28 -10.16 2.65 7.98
C GLY A 28 -9.89 1.34 7.26
N THR A 29 -8.70 1.15 6.67
CA THR A 29 -8.32 -0.09 5.98
C THR A 29 -7.11 -0.80 6.61
N GLU A 30 -6.71 -0.40 7.81
CA GLU A 30 -5.49 -0.89 8.47
C GLU A 30 -5.52 -2.40 8.69
N GLU A 31 -6.65 -2.94 9.17
CA GLU A 31 -6.79 -4.39 9.37
C GLU A 31 -6.70 -5.17 8.05
N MET A 32 -7.30 -4.63 6.99
CA MET A 32 -7.19 -5.21 5.66
C MET A 32 -5.74 -5.17 5.18
N GLY A 33 -5.06 -4.04 5.37
CA GLY A 33 -3.65 -3.87 5.03
C GLY A 33 -2.77 -4.92 5.69
N VAL A 34 -2.95 -5.15 7.00
CA VAL A 34 -2.20 -6.18 7.74
C VAL A 34 -2.48 -7.58 7.19
N LYS A 35 -3.75 -7.91 6.89
CA LYS A 35 -4.12 -9.21 6.30
C LYS A 35 -3.50 -9.41 4.92
N VAL A 36 -3.60 -8.41 4.04
CA VAL A 36 -2.99 -8.47 2.70
C VAL A 36 -1.48 -8.61 2.81
N ASN A 37 -0.82 -7.82 3.65
CA ASN A 37 0.61 -7.90 3.90
C ASN A 37 1.04 -9.31 4.37
N SER A 38 0.27 -9.94 5.26
CA SER A 38 0.55 -11.30 5.72
C SER A 38 0.46 -12.35 4.61
N TRP A 39 -0.46 -12.18 3.67
CA TRP A 39 -0.57 -13.03 2.49
C TRP A 39 0.57 -12.82 1.50
N LEU A 40 0.97 -11.56 1.27
CA LEU A 40 2.10 -11.24 0.41
C LEU A 40 3.40 -11.87 0.92
N LYS A 41 3.64 -11.82 2.24
CA LYS A 41 4.79 -12.50 2.87
C LYS A 41 4.78 -14.00 2.61
N LYS A 42 3.65 -14.66 2.82
CA LYS A 42 3.51 -16.10 2.57
C LYS A 42 3.77 -16.45 1.09
N TRP A 43 3.29 -15.62 0.17
CA TRP A 43 3.54 -15.86 -1.26
C TRP A 43 4.99 -15.63 -1.64
N GLN A 44 5.66 -14.67 -1.02
CA GLN A 44 7.09 -14.45 -1.22
C GLN A 44 7.89 -15.67 -0.76
N ASP A 45 7.64 -16.17 0.46
CA ASP A 45 8.29 -17.35 1.01
C ASP A 45 8.13 -18.57 0.07
N HIS A 46 6.91 -18.82 -0.39
CA HIS A 46 6.64 -19.91 -1.35
C HIS A 46 7.36 -19.73 -2.70
N THR A 47 7.51 -18.50 -3.16
CA THR A 47 8.18 -18.21 -4.43
C THR A 47 9.68 -18.44 -4.30
N GLU A 48 10.28 -18.04 -3.19
CA GLU A 48 11.70 -18.28 -2.88
C GLU A 48 12.02 -19.78 -2.80
N GLU A 49 11.14 -20.58 -2.17
CA GLU A 49 11.28 -22.04 -2.11
C GLU A 49 11.15 -22.70 -3.50
N SER A 50 10.28 -22.16 -4.36
CA SER A 50 9.98 -22.74 -5.68
C SER A 50 10.98 -22.35 -6.76
N MET A 51 11.69 -21.24 -6.62
CA MET A 51 12.62 -20.67 -7.58
C MET A 51 13.91 -20.17 -6.90
N PRO A 52 14.68 -21.05 -6.24
CA PRO A 52 15.91 -20.63 -5.60
C PRO A 52 16.93 -20.14 -6.66
N GLY A 53 17.30 -18.88 -6.58
CA GLY A 53 18.34 -18.27 -7.41
C GLY A 53 17.88 -17.23 -8.43
N ASP A 54 16.63 -17.24 -8.85
CA ASP A 54 16.10 -16.26 -9.83
C ASP A 54 15.57 -14.99 -9.18
N MET A 55 15.16 -15.07 -7.92
CA MET A 55 14.63 -13.95 -7.14
C MET A 55 15.71 -12.99 -6.61
N SER A 56 16.97 -13.41 -6.50
CA SER A 56 18.04 -12.58 -5.93
C SER A 56 18.34 -11.32 -6.74
N THR A 57 17.95 -11.30 -8.01
CA THR A 57 18.10 -10.15 -8.91
C THR A 57 16.88 -9.23 -8.94
N THR A 58 15.78 -9.62 -8.29
CA THR A 58 14.56 -8.82 -8.29
C THR A 58 14.67 -7.72 -7.24
N PRO A 59 14.55 -6.43 -7.64
CA PRO A 59 14.60 -5.33 -6.68
C PRO A 59 13.51 -5.50 -5.61
N GLY A 60 13.90 -5.54 -4.34
CA GLY A 60 12.98 -5.64 -3.21
C GLY A 60 12.62 -7.08 -2.80
N ALA A 61 13.27 -8.11 -3.35
CA ALA A 61 13.11 -9.50 -2.90
C ALA A 61 13.48 -9.68 -1.41
N GLU A 62 14.39 -8.86 -0.89
CA GLU A 62 14.81 -8.87 0.52
C GLU A 62 13.79 -8.26 1.49
N ARG A 63 12.69 -7.68 0.97
CA ARG A 63 11.73 -6.94 1.78
C ARG A 63 10.84 -7.89 2.57
N GLN A 64 10.95 -7.82 3.91
CA GLN A 64 10.14 -8.61 4.84
C GLN A 64 8.78 -7.97 5.19
N ASP A 65 8.55 -6.73 4.79
CA ASP A 65 7.30 -6.01 5.02
C ASP A 65 6.95 -5.10 3.85
N PHE A 66 5.71 -5.20 3.37
CA PHE A 66 5.23 -4.45 2.21
C PHE A 66 4.48 -3.18 2.61
N LEU A 67 4.08 -3.05 3.89
CA LEU A 67 3.37 -1.87 4.37
C LEU A 67 4.28 -0.64 4.37
N ILE A 68 3.75 0.44 3.83
CA ILE A 68 4.37 1.77 3.80
C ILE A 68 3.58 2.66 4.74
N ASP A 69 4.25 3.23 5.74
CA ASP A 69 3.60 4.11 6.71
C ASP A 69 3.32 5.49 6.12
N VAL A 70 2.08 5.91 6.23
CA VAL A 70 1.60 7.20 5.74
C VAL A 70 0.78 7.92 6.79
N THR A 71 0.76 9.23 6.72
CA THR A 71 -0.10 10.07 7.57
C THR A 71 -0.70 11.21 6.79
N CYS A 72 -1.90 11.63 7.21
CA CYS A 72 -2.58 12.80 6.66
C CYS A 72 -2.91 13.81 7.80
N PRO A 73 -1.89 14.49 8.37
CA PRO A 73 -2.14 15.47 9.41
C PRO A 73 -2.96 16.64 8.89
N ARG A 74 -3.72 17.26 9.80
CA ARG A 74 -4.51 18.47 9.53
C ARG A 74 -3.79 19.71 10.07
N PHE A 75 -3.79 20.75 9.27
CA PHE A 75 -3.38 22.10 9.71
C PHE A 75 -4.54 22.79 10.44
N GLY A 76 -4.23 23.89 11.15
CA GLY A 76 -5.22 24.64 11.90
C GLY A 76 -6.33 25.29 11.04
N ASN A 77 -6.14 25.42 9.74
CA ASN A 77 -7.18 25.87 8.81
C ASN A 77 -8.05 24.71 8.26
N GLY A 78 -7.80 23.47 8.72
CA GLY A 78 -8.50 22.26 8.26
C GLY A 78 -7.90 21.59 7.03
N GLU A 79 -6.90 22.18 6.39
CA GLU A 79 -6.22 21.57 5.26
C GLU A 79 -5.42 20.33 5.70
N GLY A 80 -5.45 19.28 4.89
CA GLY A 80 -4.67 18.06 5.13
C GLY A 80 -3.39 18.05 4.30
N LYS A 81 -2.37 17.36 4.83
CA LYS A 81 -1.12 17.08 4.12
C LYS A 81 -0.92 15.58 4.02
N GLY A 82 -0.65 15.06 2.81
CA GLY A 82 -0.19 13.68 2.63
C GLY A 82 1.30 13.57 2.94
N MET A 83 1.67 12.62 3.80
CA MET A 83 3.06 12.34 4.15
C MET A 83 3.33 10.84 4.04
N ILE A 84 4.38 10.48 3.31
CA ILE A 84 4.91 9.12 3.21
C ILE A 84 6.22 9.11 4.00
N LYS A 85 6.36 8.19 4.97
CA LYS A 85 7.45 8.24 5.94
C LYS A 85 8.72 7.54 5.49
N GLU A 86 8.69 6.86 4.35
CA GLU A 86 9.85 6.20 3.77
C GLU A 86 9.98 6.48 2.26
N SER A 87 11.12 6.16 1.69
CA SER A 87 11.35 6.34 0.26
C SER A 87 10.61 5.27 -0.55
N ILE A 88 9.81 5.70 -1.50
CA ILE A 88 9.05 4.84 -2.43
C ILE A 88 9.60 4.92 -3.85
N ARG A 89 10.83 5.41 -4.01
CA ARG A 89 11.44 5.56 -5.34
C ARG A 89 11.59 4.21 -6.01
N GLY A 90 11.00 4.08 -7.19
CA GLY A 90 11.06 2.87 -8.00
C GLY A 90 10.09 1.76 -7.57
N TYR A 91 9.26 2.00 -6.56
CA TYR A 91 8.28 1.03 -6.08
C TYR A 91 7.07 0.89 -7.02
N ASP A 92 6.51 -0.31 -7.02
CA ASP A 92 5.16 -0.60 -7.53
C ASP A 92 4.18 -0.46 -6.35
N MET A 93 3.32 0.57 -6.38
CA MET A 93 2.55 1.00 -5.24
C MET A 93 1.07 0.62 -5.35
N TYR A 94 0.55 0.05 -4.29
CA TYR A 94 -0.87 -0.24 -4.11
C TYR A 94 -1.43 0.52 -2.92
N ILE A 95 -2.61 1.11 -3.07
CA ILE A 95 -3.26 1.87 -2.00
C ILE A 95 -4.63 1.25 -1.72
N LEU A 96 -4.82 0.81 -0.47
CA LEU A 96 -6.12 0.42 0.04
C LEU A 96 -6.80 1.66 0.61
N CYS A 97 -7.99 1.96 0.13
CA CYS A 97 -8.78 3.09 0.58
C CYS A 97 -10.26 2.69 0.62
N ASP A 98 -10.90 2.94 1.74
CA ASP A 98 -12.34 2.80 1.92
C ASP A 98 -12.95 4.18 2.18
N PRO A 99 -13.52 4.85 1.16
CA PRO A 99 -14.19 6.14 1.36
C PRO A 99 -15.46 6.05 2.21
N GLY A 100 -16.01 4.85 2.39
CA GLY A 100 -17.19 4.60 3.20
C GLY A 100 -16.91 4.32 4.68
N ALA A 101 -15.65 4.34 5.10
CA ALA A 101 -15.26 4.07 6.50
C ALA A 101 -15.73 5.19 7.45
N TYR A 102 -16.93 5.04 7.98
CA TYR A 102 -17.62 6.03 8.83
C TYR A 102 -17.08 6.10 10.27
N ASN A 103 -16.27 5.14 10.68
CA ASN A 103 -15.69 5.05 12.02
C ASN A 103 -14.33 5.74 12.14
N VAL A 104 -13.86 6.38 11.09
CA VAL A 104 -12.59 7.12 11.11
C VAL A 104 -12.84 8.56 11.54
N GLU A 105 -12.07 9.00 12.51
CA GLU A 105 -12.17 10.32 13.11
C GLU A 105 -10.81 11.03 13.07
N TYR A 106 -10.84 12.35 13.10
CA TYR A 106 -9.64 13.18 13.29
C TYR A 106 -9.89 14.27 14.33
N LYS A 107 -8.80 14.74 14.94
CA LYS A 107 -8.88 15.81 15.95
C LYS A 107 -8.57 17.15 15.32
N MET A 108 -9.43 18.13 15.58
CA MET A 108 -9.24 19.51 15.17
C MET A 108 -9.87 20.46 16.21
N PHE A 109 -9.13 21.50 16.64
CA PHE A 109 -9.57 22.46 17.67
C PHE A 109 -10.06 21.83 18.98
N GLY A 110 -9.45 20.72 19.39
CA GLY A 110 -9.84 19.99 20.59
C GLY A 110 -11.11 19.16 20.44
N GLN A 111 -11.72 19.14 19.26
CA GLN A 111 -12.90 18.32 18.94
C GLN A 111 -12.50 17.10 18.12
N THR A 112 -13.24 16.01 18.28
CA THR A 112 -13.15 14.82 17.45
C THR A 112 -14.23 14.93 16.36
N ILE A 113 -13.81 14.86 15.11
CA ILE A 113 -14.68 15.06 13.95
C ILE A 113 -14.67 13.78 13.12
N PRO A 114 -15.84 13.18 12.79
CA PRO A 114 -15.91 12.04 11.90
C PRO A 114 -15.48 12.43 10.48
N MET A 115 -14.72 11.57 9.84
CA MET A 115 -14.24 11.80 8.48
C MET A 115 -15.34 11.50 7.47
N SER A 116 -15.64 12.47 6.61
CA SER A 116 -16.59 12.29 5.52
C SER A 116 -15.98 11.49 4.35
N PRO A 117 -16.80 10.89 3.48
CA PRO A 117 -16.33 10.26 2.24
C PRO A 117 -15.45 11.17 1.39
N ASP A 118 -15.80 12.45 1.28
CA ASP A 118 -15.02 13.45 0.53
C ASP A 118 -13.65 13.68 1.14
N GLU A 119 -13.53 13.63 2.48
CA GLU A 119 -12.25 13.78 3.17
C GLU A 119 -11.36 12.56 3.01
N HIS A 120 -11.93 11.34 3.02
CA HIS A 120 -11.20 10.13 2.66
C HIS A 120 -10.64 10.23 1.25
N PHE A 121 -11.45 10.64 0.30
CA PHE A 121 -11.03 10.83 -1.08
C PHE A 121 -10.01 11.95 -1.24
N ALA A 122 -10.16 13.05 -0.49
CA ALA A 122 -9.17 14.11 -0.46
C ALA A 122 -7.82 13.64 0.10
N ASN A 123 -7.81 12.83 1.14
CA ASN A 123 -6.60 12.23 1.71
C ASN A 123 -5.92 11.28 0.72
N LEU A 124 -6.70 10.45 0.01
CA LEU A 124 -6.17 9.60 -1.07
C LEU A 124 -5.45 10.45 -2.13
N LYS A 125 -6.08 11.52 -2.62
CA LYS A 125 -5.44 12.45 -3.58
C LYS A 125 -4.16 13.07 -3.04
N ARG A 126 -4.11 13.41 -1.75
CA ARG A 126 -2.91 13.98 -1.11
C ARG A 126 -1.76 12.96 -1.02
N ILE A 127 -2.06 11.71 -0.73
CA ILE A 127 -1.04 10.64 -0.73
C ILE A 127 -0.53 10.39 -2.15
N ILE A 128 -1.41 10.31 -3.14
CA ILE A 128 -1.01 10.18 -4.56
C ILE A 128 -0.12 11.36 -4.98
N ALA A 129 -0.49 12.58 -4.60
CA ALA A 129 0.33 13.77 -4.88
C ALA A 129 1.69 13.73 -4.16
N ALA A 130 1.75 13.19 -2.92
CA ALA A 130 3.00 13.05 -2.18
C ALA A 130 3.96 12.02 -2.83
N MET A 131 3.47 11.08 -3.60
CA MET A 131 4.31 10.17 -4.39
C MET A 131 5.11 10.92 -5.47
N GLY A 132 4.54 11.99 -6.03
CA GLY A 132 5.23 12.95 -6.91
C GLY A 132 5.95 12.32 -8.10
N GLY A 133 5.41 11.27 -8.71
CA GLY A 133 6.04 10.55 -9.82
C GLY A 133 7.29 9.76 -9.44
N LYS A 134 7.53 9.53 -8.14
CA LYS A 134 8.68 8.75 -7.63
C LYS A 134 8.40 7.25 -7.65
N ALA A 135 7.16 6.84 -7.45
CA ALA A 135 6.74 5.46 -7.66
C ALA A 135 6.86 5.11 -9.16
N LYS A 136 7.14 3.86 -9.45
CA LYS A 136 7.28 3.39 -10.83
C LYS A 136 5.91 3.09 -11.44
N ARG A 137 5.00 2.62 -10.59
CA ARG A 137 3.62 2.32 -10.97
C ARG A 137 2.74 2.41 -9.72
#